data_01b2453c987b6ffa1dfdd5a5300c2aab
#
_entry.id   01b2453c987b6ffa1dfdd5a5300c2aab
#
_cell.length_a   1.000
_cell.length_b   1.000
_cell.length_c   1.000
_cell.angle_alpha   90.00
_cell.angle_beta   90.00
_cell.angle_gamma   90.00
#
_symmetry.space_group_name_H-M   'P 1'
#
loop_
_entity.id
_entity.type
_entity.pdbx_description
1 polymer ?
#
loop_
_entity_poly.entity_id
_entity_poly.type
_entity_poly.pdbx_seq_one_letter_code
_entity_poly.pdbx_strand_id
1 'polypeptide(L)'
;QRRELGVINIGGAGMITVDGKVYKVGYKEAMYIGMGSKEIIFASEDEKQPAKFYLNSAPAHKTYPTVLIKPEGTPEEGVVIVKDENKVELGTLEDANHRVICKYILPGQVESCQLEMGMTKLEPGSVWNTMPCHTHDRRMEVYLYFDMPEDAFVMHYMGAVSYTHLRAHET
;
A
#
# COMPACT_ATOMS: atom_id res chain seq x y z
N GLN A 1 -4.45 -13.70 16.71
CA GLN A 1 -3.03 -13.86 16.35
C GLN A 1 -2.24 -12.65 16.81
N ARG A 2 -0.93 -12.83 17.05
CA ARG A 2 -0.01 -11.72 17.40
C ARG A 2 0.60 -11.12 16.14
N ARG A 3 -0.27 -10.62 15.27
CA ARG A 3 0.10 -9.99 14.00
C ARG A 3 -0.79 -8.78 13.73
N GLU A 4 -0.27 -7.85 12.98
CA GLU A 4 -0.97 -6.74 12.37
C GLU A 4 -1.10 -6.98 10.86
N LEU A 5 -2.07 -6.34 10.23
CA LEU A 5 -2.36 -6.49 8.82
C LEU A 5 -2.62 -5.12 8.18
N GLY A 6 -1.92 -4.86 7.09
CA GLY A 6 -2.21 -3.75 6.20
C GLY A 6 -2.85 -4.25 4.91
N VAL A 7 -3.82 -3.52 4.41
CA VAL A 7 -4.59 -3.86 3.22
C VAL A 7 -4.65 -2.65 2.30
N ILE A 8 -4.50 -2.84 1.00
CA ILE A 8 -4.82 -1.84 -0.03
C ILE A 8 -5.77 -2.49 -1.02
N ASN A 9 -6.89 -1.83 -1.33
CA ASN A 9 -7.78 -2.29 -2.39
C ASN A 9 -7.30 -1.75 -3.74
N ILE A 10 -6.96 -2.66 -4.64
CA ILE A 10 -6.48 -2.36 -6.00
C ILE A 10 -7.47 -2.80 -7.09
N GLY A 11 -8.72 -3.08 -6.71
CA GLY A 11 -9.80 -3.49 -7.59
C GLY A 11 -11.04 -2.63 -7.45
N GLY A 12 -12.19 -3.17 -7.80
CA GLY A 12 -13.48 -2.53 -7.60
C GLY A 12 -13.81 -2.31 -6.12
N ALA A 13 -14.92 -1.65 -5.83
CA ALA A 13 -15.36 -1.41 -4.46
C ALA A 13 -15.57 -2.73 -3.68
N GLY A 14 -15.11 -2.74 -2.44
CA GLY A 14 -15.21 -3.91 -1.58
C GLY A 14 -15.55 -3.58 -0.14
N MET A 15 -15.74 -4.63 0.62
CA MET A 15 -16.03 -4.56 2.05
C MET A 15 -15.05 -5.45 2.82
N ILE A 16 -14.59 -4.94 3.95
CA ILE A 16 -13.81 -5.72 4.92
C ILE A 16 -14.56 -5.67 6.25
N THR A 17 -14.97 -6.84 6.73
CA THR A 17 -15.60 -6.95 8.05
C THR A 17 -14.55 -7.42 9.04
N VAL A 18 -14.36 -6.67 10.11
CA VAL A 18 -13.42 -7.01 11.19
C VAL A 18 -14.20 -7.12 12.49
N ASP A 19 -14.24 -8.33 13.04
CA ASP A 19 -14.98 -8.65 14.29
C ASP A 19 -16.42 -8.10 14.28
N GLY A 20 -17.12 -8.22 13.14
CA GLY A 20 -18.49 -7.78 12.95
C GLY A 20 -18.65 -6.32 12.52
N LYS A 21 -17.61 -5.48 12.57
CA LYS A 21 -17.67 -4.11 12.06
C LYS A 21 -17.32 -4.07 10.57
N VAL A 22 -18.21 -3.53 9.75
CA VAL A 22 -18.04 -3.44 8.29
C VAL A 22 -17.37 -2.12 7.90
N TYR A 23 -16.37 -2.21 7.04
CA TYR A 23 -15.68 -1.09 6.41
C TYR A 23 -15.84 -1.20 4.89
N LYS A 24 -16.35 -0.15 4.26
CA LYS A 24 -16.36 -0.04 2.79
C LYS A 24 -15.02 0.50 2.33
N VAL A 25 -14.37 -0.24 1.45
CA VAL A 25 -13.00 0.07 1.01
C VAL A 25 -13.03 0.27 -0.51
N GLY A 26 -12.93 1.51 -0.93
CA GLY A 26 -12.90 1.90 -2.33
C GLY A 26 -11.55 1.59 -3.00
N TYR A 27 -11.50 1.83 -4.30
CA TYR A 27 -10.29 1.69 -5.09
C TYR A 27 -9.18 2.64 -4.59
N LYS A 28 -7.99 2.09 -4.38
CA LYS A 28 -6.83 2.80 -3.81
C LYS A 28 -7.02 3.32 -2.38
N GLU A 29 -8.05 2.87 -1.69
CA GLU A 29 -8.15 3.04 -0.24
C GLU A 29 -7.42 1.91 0.49
N ALA A 30 -6.99 2.18 1.70
CA ALA A 30 -6.23 1.23 2.51
C ALA A 30 -6.91 0.98 3.87
N MET A 31 -6.45 -0.05 4.56
CA MET A 31 -6.92 -0.36 5.90
C MET A 31 -5.77 -0.90 6.75
N TYR A 32 -5.69 -0.45 7.99
CA TYR A 32 -4.86 -1.05 9.01
C TYR A 32 -5.74 -1.85 9.97
N ILE A 33 -5.40 -3.11 10.20
CA ILE A 33 -6.08 -4.00 11.14
C ILE A 33 -5.12 -4.38 12.25
N GLY A 34 -5.42 -3.92 13.45
CA GLY A 34 -4.58 -4.09 14.63
C GLY A 34 -4.53 -5.53 15.13
N MET A 35 -3.49 -5.83 15.90
CA MET A 35 -3.35 -7.10 16.59
C MET A 35 -4.55 -7.36 17.52
N GLY A 36 -5.05 -8.59 17.53
CA GLY A 36 -6.14 -9.02 18.42
C GLY A 36 -7.43 -9.30 17.67
N SER A 37 -7.60 -8.83 16.44
CA SER A 37 -8.75 -9.16 15.61
C SER A 37 -8.86 -10.67 15.40
N LYS A 38 -10.08 -11.21 15.51
CA LYS A 38 -10.37 -12.65 15.49
C LYS A 38 -10.89 -13.10 14.14
N GLU A 39 -11.77 -12.29 13.55
CA GLU A 39 -12.41 -12.60 12.28
C GLU A 39 -12.23 -11.43 11.31
N ILE A 40 -11.80 -11.76 10.09
CA ILE A 40 -11.66 -10.80 9.01
C ILE A 40 -12.29 -11.41 7.77
N ILE A 41 -13.31 -10.77 7.22
CA ILE A 41 -14.04 -11.24 6.04
C ILE A 41 -13.87 -10.21 4.94
N PHE A 42 -13.49 -10.68 3.75
CA PHE A 42 -13.34 -9.86 2.55
C PHE A 42 -14.48 -10.15 1.57
N ALA A 43 -15.06 -9.11 0.99
CA ALA A 43 -16.12 -9.23 0.01
C ALA A 43 -16.01 -8.15 -1.07
N SER A 44 -16.52 -8.43 -2.25
CA SER A 44 -16.72 -7.45 -3.32
C SER A 44 -18.15 -6.89 -3.24
N GLU A 45 -18.31 -5.62 -3.56
CA GLU A 45 -19.66 -5.03 -3.70
C GLU A 45 -20.33 -5.42 -5.02
N ASP A 46 -19.53 -5.60 -6.09
CA ASP A 46 -19.99 -5.98 -7.42
C ASP A 46 -19.17 -7.17 -7.96
N GLU A 47 -19.85 -8.24 -8.34
CA GLU A 47 -19.21 -9.42 -8.94
C GLU A 47 -18.59 -9.14 -10.33
N LYS A 48 -19.12 -8.14 -11.05
CA LYS A 48 -18.60 -7.76 -12.36
C LYS A 48 -17.34 -6.91 -12.28
N GLN A 49 -17.17 -6.20 -11.16
CA GLN A 49 -16.00 -5.40 -10.84
C GLN A 49 -15.49 -5.79 -9.44
N PRO A 50 -14.88 -6.97 -9.31
CA PRO A 50 -14.50 -7.48 -8.01
C PRO A 50 -13.41 -6.63 -7.33
N ALA A 51 -13.50 -6.51 -6.03
CA ALA A 51 -12.43 -5.96 -5.22
C ALA A 51 -11.21 -6.89 -5.29
N LYS A 52 -10.02 -6.28 -5.27
CA LYS A 52 -8.75 -7.00 -5.22
C LYS A 52 -7.94 -6.44 -4.06
N PHE A 53 -7.72 -7.25 -3.05
CA PHE A 53 -7.04 -6.81 -1.84
C PHE A 53 -5.57 -7.26 -1.84
N TYR A 54 -4.66 -6.29 -1.81
CA TYR A 54 -3.25 -6.52 -1.53
C TYR A 54 -3.03 -6.50 -0.02
N LEU A 55 -2.38 -7.51 0.51
CA LEU A 55 -2.26 -7.79 1.93
C LEU A 55 -0.79 -7.91 2.37
N ASN A 56 -0.38 -7.15 3.37
CA ASN A 56 0.88 -7.36 4.08
C ASN A 56 0.64 -7.53 5.58
N SER A 57 1.32 -8.49 6.17
CA SER A 57 1.18 -8.78 7.60
C SER A 57 2.53 -8.92 8.27
N ALA A 58 2.66 -8.34 9.45
CA ALA A 58 3.86 -8.42 10.28
C ALA A 58 3.52 -8.88 11.71
N PRO A 59 4.49 -9.45 12.46
CA PRO A 59 4.32 -9.69 13.90
C PRO A 59 4.06 -8.37 14.64
N ALA A 60 3.19 -8.43 15.64
CA ALA A 60 2.87 -7.26 16.45
C ALA A 60 3.06 -7.56 17.94
N HIS A 61 3.55 -6.58 18.68
CA HIS A 61 3.79 -6.65 20.12
C HIS A 61 2.83 -5.76 20.90
N LYS A 62 2.09 -4.89 20.21
CA LYS A 62 1.12 -3.95 20.76
C LYS A 62 -0.14 -3.92 19.89
N THR A 63 -1.29 -3.66 20.50
CA THR A 63 -2.55 -3.44 19.78
C THR A 63 -2.71 -1.97 19.46
N TYR A 64 -2.96 -1.67 18.19
CA TYR A 64 -3.37 -0.36 17.71
C TYR A 64 -4.78 -0.44 17.09
N PRO A 65 -5.54 0.65 17.08
CA PRO A 65 -6.88 0.67 16.50
C PRO A 65 -6.92 0.24 15.05
N THR A 66 -7.94 -0.52 14.68
CA THR A 66 -8.27 -0.80 13.28
C THR A 66 -8.91 0.43 12.66
N VAL A 67 -8.36 0.89 11.53
CA VAL A 67 -8.81 2.09 10.82
C VAL A 67 -8.87 1.89 9.32
N LEU A 68 -9.84 2.52 8.68
CA LEU A 68 -9.89 2.73 7.24
C LEU A 68 -9.06 3.97 6.91
N ILE A 69 -8.28 3.92 5.82
CA ILE A 69 -7.37 4.98 5.42
C ILE A 69 -7.74 5.41 4.01
N LYS A 70 -8.13 6.67 3.86
CA LYS A 70 -8.53 7.24 2.58
C LYS A 70 -7.54 8.29 2.11
N PRO A 71 -7.15 8.29 0.83
CA PRO A 71 -6.32 9.37 0.28
C PRO A 71 -6.99 10.74 0.42
N GLU A 72 -8.33 10.78 0.27
CA GLU A 72 -9.14 12.00 0.30
C GLU A 72 -10.47 11.73 0.99
N GLY A 73 -11.14 12.81 1.41
CA GLY A 73 -12.46 12.72 2.02
C GLY A 73 -12.55 13.50 3.33
N THR A 74 -13.59 13.19 4.11
CA THR A 74 -13.84 13.80 5.42
C THR A 74 -13.45 12.82 6.54
N PRO A 75 -12.79 13.30 7.59
CA PRO A 75 -12.52 12.47 8.77
C PRO A 75 -13.84 12.01 9.43
N GLU A 76 -13.90 10.73 9.75
CA GLU A 76 -15.00 10.10 10.46
C GLU A 76 -14.44 9.16 11.53
N GLU A 77 -15.30 8.66 12.43
CA GLU A 77 -14.86 7.70 13.44
C GLU A 77 -14.32 6.40 12.80
N GLY A 78 -13.08 6.08 13.08
CA GLY A 78 -12.40 4.91 12.50
C GLY A 78 -11.90 5.12 11.07
N VAL A 79 -11.96 6.36 10.57
CA VAL A 79 -11.42 6.75 9.25
C VAL A 79 -10.30 7.76 9.43
N VAL A 80 -9.16 7.49 8.81
CA VAL A 80 -8.01 8.38 8.74
C VAL A 80 -7.90 8.91 7.31
N ILE A 81 -7.86 10.22 7.15
CA ILE A 81 -7.54 10.84 5.88
C ILE A 81 -6.04 11.07 5.81
N VAL A 82 -5.43 10.66 4.70
CA VAL A 82 -3.99 10.85 4.50
C VAL A 82 -3.66 12.34 4.53
N LYS A 83 -2.77 12.74 5.42
CA LYS A 83 -2.31 14.12 5.56
C LYS A 83 -1.60 14.59 4.29
N ASP A 84 -1.69 15.86 3.97
CA ASP A 84 -1.06 16.42 2.76
C ASP A 84 0.46 16.24 2.77
N GLU A 85 1.11 16.33 3.92
CA GLU A 85 2.54 16.05 4.10
C GLU A 85 2.95 14.59 3.77
N ASN A 86 1.97 13.68 3.73
CA ASN A 86 2.14 12.27 3.39
C ASN A 86 1.69 11.93 1.96
N LYS A 87 1.29 12.95 1.19
CA LYS A 87 1.07 12.91 -0.26
C LYS A 87 2.18 13.70 -0.92
N VAL A 88 3.24 13.04 -1.31
CA VAL A 88 4.46 13.70 -1.76
C VAL A 88 4.61 13.58 -3.26
N GLU A 89 4.62 14.70 -3.95
CA GLU A 89 4.92 14.80 -5.37
C GLU A 89 6.43 14.94 -5.57
N LEU A 90 7.03 14.09 -6.38
CA LEU A 90 8.48 14.01 -6.60
C LEU A 90 8.83 13.84 -8.06
N GLY A 91 10.01 14.33 -8.41
CA GLY A 91 10.57 14.22 -9.74
C GLY A 91 9.92 15.14 -10.76
N THR A 92 10.30 15.00 -12.02
CA THR A 92 9.79 15.79 -13.14
C THR A 92 9.50 14.90 -14.33
N LEU A 93 8.69 15.38 -15.27
CA LEU A 93 8.49 14.69 -16.56
C LEU A 93 9.73 14.74 -17.43
N GLU A 94 10.55 15.78 -17.32
CA GLU A 94 11.83 15.90 -18.03
C GLU A 94 12.80 14.80 -17.65
N ASP A 95 12.82 14.44 -16.37
CA ASP A 95 13.63 13.33 -15.84
C ASP A 95 12.94 11.97 -15.98
N ALA A 96 11.74 11.92 -16.54
CA ALA A 96 10.90 10.73 -16.68
C ALA A 96 10.66 9.98 -15.35
N ASN A 97 10.50 10.73 -14.26
CA ASN A 97 10.29 10.18 -12.91
C ASN A 97 9.27 10.94 -12.07
N HIS A 98 8.38 11.71 -12.70
CA HIS A 98 7.32 12.42 -12.02
C HIS A 98 6.34 11.42 -11.39
N ARG A 99 6.16 11.49 -10.09
CA ARG A 99 5.37 10.54 -9.32
C ARG A 99 4.75 11.15 -8.08
N VAL A 100 3.65 10.57 -7.65
CA VAL A 100 2.99 10.90 -6.39
C VAL A 100 3.07 9.70 -5.44
N ILE A 101 3.62 9.92 -4.27
CA ILE A 101 3.68 8.91 -3.20
C ILE A 101 2.58 9.21 -2.19
N CYS A 102 1.68 8.26 -1.97
CA CYS A 102 0.68 8.30 -0.91
C CYS A 102 1.08 7.32 0.20
N LYS A 103 1.45 7.85 1.36
CA LYS A 103 1.88 7.06 2.51
C LYS A 103 0.68 6.79 3.40
N TYR A 104 0.22 5.54 3.45
CA TYR A 104 -0.97 5.15 4.20
C TYR A 104 -0.67 4.83 5.66
N ILE A 105 0.23 3.89 5.90
CA ILE A 105 0.62 3.46 7.24
C ILE A 105 2.03 3.99 7.49
N LEU A 106 2.13 4.95 8.37
CA LEU A 106 3.37 5.64 8.73
C LEU A 106 3.22 6.23 10.14
N PRO A 107 4.25 6.20 10.99
CA PRO A 107 4.23 6.84 12.30
C PRO A 107 3.80 8.32 12.24
N GLY A 108 2.94 8.72 13.17
CA GLY A 108 2.34 10.07 13.18
C GLY A 108 1.07 10.23 12.31
N GLN A 109 0.70 9.22 11.52
CA GLN A 109 -0.57 9.16 10.79
C GLN A 109 -1.40 7.94 11.19
N VAL A 110 -0.85 6.75 11.00
CA VAL A 110 -1.43 5.48 11.44
C VAL A 110 -0.33 4.69 12.13
N GLU A 111 -0.46 4.54 13.42
CA GLU A 111 0.51 3.80 14.24
C GLU A 111 0.44 2.30 13.96
N SER A 112 1.60 1.68 13.84
CA SER A 112 1.79 0.24 13.63
C SER A 112 2.95 -0.27 14.48
N CYS A 113 3.15 -1.58 14.54
CA CYS A 113 4.33 -2.17 15.18
C CYS A 113 5.53 -2.23 14.25
N GLN A 114 5.32 -2.69 13.03
CA GLN A 114 6.39 -2.93 12.05
C GLN A 114 5.97 -2.60 10.61
N LEU A 115 4.66 -2.54 10.33
CA LEU A 115 4.16 -2.26 8.99
C LEU A 115 4.29 -0.79 8.65
N GLU A 116 4.91 -0.53 7.51
CA GLU A 116 4.77 0.71 6.77
C GLU A 116 4.22 0.36 5.39
N MET A 117 3.23 1.08 4.91
CA MET A 117 2.62 0.85 3.59
C MET A 117 2.28 2.16 2.91
N GLY A 118 2.48 2.17 1.62
CA GLY A 118 2.11 3.28 0.76
C GLY A 118 1.94 2.82 -0.68
N MET A 119 1.60 3.76 -1.52
CA MET A 119 1.43 3.55 -2.95
C MET A 119 2.13 4.68 -3.69
N THR A 120 2.87 4.32 -4.73
CA THR A 120 3.47 5.28 -5.65
C THR A 120 2.76 5.21 -6.99
N LYS A 121 2.21 6.31 -7.43
CA LYS A 121 1.67 6.48 -8.79
C LYS A 121 2.72 7.16 -9.63
N LEU A 122 3.15 6.52 -10.70
CA LEU A 122 3.95 7.17 -11.75
C LEU A 122 3.01 7.95 -12.68
N GLU A 123 3.34 9.19 -12.98
CA GLU A 123 2.59 9.98 -13.94
C GLU A 123 2.95 9.56 -15.38
N PRO A 124 2.03 9.73 -16.34
CA PRO A 124 2.28 9.37 -17.74
C PRO A 124 3.60 9.97 -18.26
N GLY A 125 4.42 9.13 -18.89
CA GLY A 125 5.76 9.51 -19.36
C GLY A 125 6.88 9.25 -18.34
N SER A 126 6.54 8.84 -17.13
CA SER A 126 7.52 8.48 -16.10
C SER A 126 7.78 6.98 -16.11
N VAL A 127 9.05 6.59 -16.12
CA VAL A 127 9.48 5.21 -16.37
C VAL A 127 10.38 4.65 -15.28
N TRP A 128 10.73 5.43 -14.25
CA TRP A 128 11.54 4.92 -13.15
C TRP A 128 11.15 5.53 -11.79
N ASN A 129 11.41 4.77 -10.76
CA ASN A 129 11.24 5.14 -9.36
C ASN A 129 12.40 4.54 -8.56
N THR A 130 12.93 5.28 -7.62
CA THR A 130 14.01 4.85 -6.71
C THR A 130 15.30 4.42 -7.44
N MET A 131 16.18 5.38 -7.62
CA MET A 131 17.54 5.17 -8.10
C MET A 131 18.55 5.90 -7.19
N PRO A 132 19.72 5.34 -6.91
CA PRO A 132 20.18 3.99 -7.24
C PRO A 132 19.47 2.92 -6.39
N CYS A 133 19.46 1.67 -6.90
CA CYS A 133 19.00 0.53 -6.11
C CYS A 133 19.91 0.35 -4.88
N HIS A 134 19.30 -0.01 -3.75
CA HIS A 134 20.02 -0.15 -2.49
C HIS A 134 19.36 -1.21 -1.59
N THR A 135 20.02 -1.58 -0.52
CA THR A 135 19.50 -2.49 0.50
C THR A 135 19.33 -1.76 1.83
N HIS A 136 18.47 -2.30 2.67
CA HIS A 136 18.26 -1.85 4.05
C HIS A 136 18.70 -2.93 5.03
N ASP A 137 19.43 -2.56 6.07
CA ASP A 137 19.95 -3.52 7.05
C ASP A 137 18.88 -4.11 7.97
N ARG A 138 17.75 -3.41 8.16
CA ARG A 138 16.75 -3.74 9.19
C ARG A 138 15.33 -3.84 8.71
N ARG A 139 15.06 -3.75 7.42
CA ARG A 139 13.72 -3.87 6.87
C ARG A 139 13.70 -4.77 5.64
N MET A 140 12.59 -5.45 5.46
CA MET A 140 12.23 -6.12 4.22
C MET A 140 11.26 -5.22 3.47
N GLU A 141 11.44 -5.12 2.17
CA GLU A 141 10.52 -4.40 1.28
C GLU A 141 9.83 -5.39 0.34
N VAL A 142 8.56 -5.17 0.11
CA VAL A 142 7.73 -5.94 -0.82
C VAL A 142 7.07 -4.97 -1.77
N TYR A 143 7.25 -5.19 -3.06
CA TYR A 143 6.65 -4.40 -4.12
C TYR A 143 5.58 -5.19 -4.84
N LEU A 144 4.46 -4.54 -5.12
CA LEU A 144 3.44 -5.01 -6.04
C LEU A 144 3.24 -3.95 -7.11
N TYR A 145 3.38 -4.35 -8.37
CA TYR A 145 3.10 -3.50 -9.52
C TYR A 145 1.71 -3.82 -10.07
N PHE A 146 0.92 -2.81 -10.33
CA PHE A 146 -0.46 -2.95 -10.82
C PHE A 146 -0.88 -1.73 -11.64
N ASP A 147 -2.05 -1.76 -12.27
CA ASP A 147 -2.54 -0.71 -13.16
C ASP A 147 -1.59 -0.45 -14.34
N MET A 148 -1.05 -1.51 -14.90
CA MET A 148 -0.16 -1.44 -16.05
C MET A 148 -0.86 -2.02 -17.29
N PRO A 149 -0.55 -1.52 -18.52
CA PRO A 149 -0.91 -2.20 -19.75
C PRO A 149 -0.39 -3.66 -19.78
N GLU A 150 -1.10 -4.55 -20.49
CA GLU A 150 -0.72 -5.98 -20.53
C GLU A 150 0.66 -6.21 -21.15
N ASP A 151 1.11 -5.31 -22.03
CA ASP A 151 2.42 -5.36 -22.68
C ASP A 151 3.51 -4.62 -21.90
N ALA A 152 3.18 -4.00 -20.78
CA ALA A 152 4.16 -3.31 -19.94
C ALA A 152 4.89 -4.29 -19.02
N PHE A 153 6.14 -3.98 -18.75
CA PHE A 153 6.96 -4.73 -17.81
C PHE A 153 7.72 -3.78 -16.87
N VAL A 154 8.11 -4.30 -15.72
CA VAL A 154 8.91 -3.58 -14.73
C VAL A 154 10.22 -4.34 -14.51
N MET A 155 11.34 -3.62 -14.64
CA MET A 155 12.64 -4.13 -14.19
C MET A 155 12.85 -3.78 -12.72
N HIS A 156 12.83 -4.78 -11.87
CA HIS A 156 13.07 -4.63 -10.44
C HIS A 156 14.52 -5.01 -10.09
N TYR A 157 15.30 -4.00 -9.73
CA TYR A 157 16.70 -4.18 -9.35
C TYR A 157 16.82 -4.41 -7.84
N MET A 158 17.50 -5.47 -7.45
CA MET A 158 17.71 -5.84 -6.05
C MET A 158 19.19 -6.01 -5.77
N GLY A 159 19.65 -5.49 -4.65
CA GLY A 159 21.03 -5.65 -4.20
C GLY A 159 21.65 -4.35 -3.69
N ALA A 160 22.88 -4.44 -3.17
CA ALA A 160 23.67 -3.27 -2.83
C ALA A 160 24.05 -2.49 -4.08
N VAL A 161 24.30 -1.18 -3.94
CA VAL A 161 24.69 -0.29 -5.06
C VAL A 161 25.84 -0.84 -5.92
N SER A 162 26.73 -1.63 -5.30
CA SER A 162 27.87 -2.27 -5.98
C SER A 162 27.54 -3.60 -6.68
N TYR A 163 26.34 -4.16 -6.47
CA TYR A 163 25.91 -5.44 -7.04
C TYR A 163 24.45 -5.36 -7.46
N THR A 164 24.21 -5.13 -8.74
CA THR A 164 22.86 -5.11 -9.29
C THR A 164 22.52 -6.48 -9.87
N HIS A 165 21.60 -7.21 -9.23
CA HIS A 165 21.01 -8.40 -9.79
C HIS A 165 19.67 -8.05 -10.46
N LEU A 166 19.58 -8.30 -11.75
CA LEU A 166 18.35 -8.21 -12.52
C LEU A 166 17.47 -9.43 -12.22
N ARG A 167 16.26 -9.20 -11.74
CA ARG A 167 15.20 -10.20 -11.77
C ARG A 167 14.02 -9.61 -12.52
N ALA A 168 13.72 -10.16 -13.68
CA ALA A 168 12.47 -9.93 -14.37
C ALA A 168 11.43 -10.89 -13.77
N HIS A 169 10.31 -10.38 -13.32
CA HIS A 169 9.15 -11.18 -13.00
C HIS A 169 8.17 -11.01 -14.16
N GLU A 170 8.02 -12.06 -14.93
CA GLU A 170 6.89 -12.22 -15.83
C GLU A 170 5.69 -12.66 -14.97
N THR A 171 4.60 -11.93 -15.05
CA THR A 171 3.30 -12.30 -14.44
C THR A 171 2.47 -13.08 -15.44
#